data_f61b8ce0f372aabc3041c4b436b56f27
#
_entry.id   f61b8ce0f372aabc3041c4b436b56f27
#
_cell.length_a   1.000
_cell.length_b   1.000
_cell.length_c   1.000
_cell.angle_alpha   90.00
_cell.angle_beta   90.00
_cell.angle_gamma   90.00
#
_symmetry.space_group_name_H-M   'P 1'
#
loop_
_entity.id
_entity.type
_entity.pdbx_description
1 polymer ?
#
loop_
_entity_poly.entity_id
_entity_poly.type
_entity_poly.pdbx_seq_one_letter_code
_entity_poly.pdbx_strand_id
1 'polypeptide(L)'
;GAHAIREENEAIRRCTGGLTCPAQAKERLKHFVSKEAFDIVGLGDKVIEEFFDEGFLHSPADIFTLEERNQAPEDDLFNQNNQALRLEKRSGWGRLSVKNLFAAINNRRIISLPRFIYALGIPQVGAATALLLAKNYGTFAALQHDMENRETEKLVTIDGIGASMGTDIVEFFCEAHNQKTIAELLKFVTV
;
A
#
# COMPACT_ATOMS: atom_id res chain seq x y z
N GLY A 1 -0.28 -15.54 16.94
CA GLY A 1 0.82 -15.58 16.00
C GLY A 1 0.34 -16.09 14.65
N ALA A 2 0.80 -15.51 13.58
CA ALA A 2 0.45 -15.96 12.23
C ALA A 2 1.14 -17.32 11.94
N HIS A 3 0.45 -18.20 11.27
CA HIS A 3 1.00 -19.50 10.87
C HIS A 3 1.84 -19.32 9.59
N ALA A 4 2.99 -20.02 9.49
CA ALA A 4 3.77 -20.10 8.28
C ALA A 4 3.49 -21.44 7.59
N ILE A 5 2.92 -21.42 6.40
CA ILE A 5 2.62 -22.61 5.60
C ILE A 5 3.80 -22.85 4.64
N ARG A 6 4.14 -24.12 4.46
CA ARG A 6 5.05 -24.63 3.45
C ARG A 6 4.24 -25.49 2.50
N GLU A 7 4.17 -25.09 1.24
CA GLU A 7 3.60 -25.96 0.21
C GLU A 7 4.54 -27.13 -0.08
N GLU A 8 3.98 -28.30 -0.43
CA GLU A 8 4.72 -29.59 -0.48
C GLU A 8 5.96 -29.60 -1.39
N ASN A 9 6.15 -28.60 -2.26
CA ASN A 9 7.28 -28.52 -3.19
C ASN A 9 8.09 -27.22 -3.08
N GLU A 10 7.87 -26.39 -2.06
CA GLU A 10 8.63 -25.14 -1.88
C GLU A 10 9.65 -25.23 -0.74
N ALA A 11 10.86 -24.71 -1.00
CA ALA A 11 11.91 -24.60 0.03
C ALA A 11 11.63 -23.49 1.05
N ILE A 12 10.68 -22.57 0.76
CA ILE A 12 10.41 -21.36 1.53
C ILE A 12 9.08 -21.49 2.26
N ARG A 13 9.07 -21.15 3.54
CA ARG A 13 7.82 -20.99 4.31
C ARG A 13 7.25 -19.60 4.08
N ARG A 14 6.02 -19.50 3.62
CA ARG A 14 5.30 -18.22 3.49
C ARG A 14 4.43 -17.99 4.72
N CYS A 15 4.54 -16.81 5.28
CA CYS A 15 3.66 -16.40 6.38
C CYS A 15 2.27 -16.11 5.83
N THR A 16 1.25 -16.81 6.33
CA THR A 16 -0.16 -16.59 5.95
C THR A 16 -0.80 -15.41 6.69
N GLY A 17 -0.05 -14.76 7.56
CA GLY A 17 -0.54 -13.68 8.43
C GLY A 17 -0.89 -12.37 7.70
N GLY A 18 -0.59 -12.25 6.41
CA GLY A 18 -0.88 -11.03 5.65
C GLY A 18 -0.45 -9.77 6.40
N LEU A 19 -1.32 -8.77 6.48
CA LEU A 19 -1.09 -7.53 7.24
C LEU A 19 -1.14 -7.71 8.76
N THR A 20 -1.49 -8.87 9.28
CA THR A 20 -1.44 -9.15 10.73
C THR A 20 -0.03 -9.47 11.23
N CYS A 21 0.91 -9.74 10.34
CA CYS A 21 2.31 -9.90 10.68
C CYS A 21 3.02 -8.53 10.60
N PRO A 22 3.54 -7.95 11.71
CA PRO A 22 4.18 -6.63 11.71
C PRO A 22 5.34 -6.52 10.71
N ALA A 23 6.13 -7.57 10.52
CA ALA A 23 7.23 -7.56 9.56
C ALA A 23 6.73 -7.45 8.11
N GLN A 24 5.67 -8.16 7.74
CA GLN A 24 5.06 -8.06 6.42
C GLN A 24 4.38 -6.70 6.20
N ALA A 25 3.74 -6.16 7.24
CA ALA A 25 3.11 -4.84 7.16
C ALA A 25 4.16 -3.74 6.91
N LYS A 26 5.30 -3.78 7.60
CA LYS A 26 6.42 -2.85 7.36
C LYS A 26 6.94 -2.98 5.92
N GLU A 27 7.19 -4.19 5.44
CA GLU A 27 7.70 -4.40 4.07
C GLU A 27 6.68 -3.94 3.00
N ARG A 28 5.39 -4.12 3.23
CA ARG A 28 4.34 -3.59 2.34
C ARG A 28 4.33 -2.07 2.32
N LEU A 29 4.50 -1.40 3.45
CA LEU A 29 4.59 0.06 3.50
C LEU A 29 5.85 0.57 2.78
N LYS A 30 7.00 -0.09 2.96
CA LYS A 30 8.25 0.23 2.23
C LYS A 30 8.05 0.06 0.71
N HIS A 31 7.46 -1.05 0.29
CA HIS A 31 7.11 -1.27 -1.11
C HIS A 31 6.18 -0.17 -1.64
N PHE A 32 5.13 0.19 -0.89
CA PHE A 32 4.16 1.20 -1.28
C PHE A 32 4.80 2.57 -1.54
N VAL A 33 5.76 2.99 -0.72
CA VAL A 33 6.44 4.28 -0.87
C VAL A 33 7.63 4.25 -1.82
N SER A 34 8.01 3.09 -2.34
CA SER A 34 9.17 2.89 -3.21
C SER A 34 9.08 3.69 -4.51
N LYS A 35 10.22 3.84 -5.19
CA LYS A 35 10.38 4.64 -6.41
C LYS A 35 9.45 4.21 -7.55
N GLU A 36 9.25 2.92 -7.73
CA GLU A 36 8.38 2.36 -8.78
C GLU A 36 6.90 2.43 -8.41
N ALA A 37 6.57 2.53 -7.11
CA ALA A 37 5.23 2.65 -6.57
C ALA A 37 4.83 4.14 -6.41
N PHE A 38 4.53 4.59 -5.20
CA PHE A 38 4.13 5.98 -4.96
C PHE A 38 5.29 6.98 -4.98
N ASP A 39 6.54 6.54 -4.83
CA ASP A 39 7.74 7.39 -4.87
C ASP A 39 7.65 8.58 -3.90
N ILE A 40 7.42 8.29 -2.64
CA ILE A 40 7.26 9.32 -1.60
C ILE A 40 8.62 9.61 -0.96
N VAL A 41 9.28 10.65 -1.46
CA VAL A 41 10.57 11.08 -0.93
C VAL A 41 10.42 11.57 0.52
N GLY A 42 11.28 11.06 1.39
CA GLY A 42 11.26 11.38 2.84
C GLY A 42 10.71 10.24 3.71
N LEU A 43 9.96 9.28 3.14
CA LEU A 43 9.54 8.05 3.83
C LEU A 43 10.48 6.89 3.48
N GLY A 44 11.76 6.99 3.88
CA GLY A 44 12.70 5.87 3.76
C GLY A 44 12.41 4.76 4.78
N ASP A 45 13.07 3.59 4.60
CA ASP A 45 12.86 2.38 5.41
C ASP A 45 12.85 2.64 6.92
N LYS A 46 13.83 3.41 7.41
CA LYS A 46 13.96 3.74 8.84
C LYS A 46 12.77 4.56 9.36
N VAL A 47 12.29 5.51 8.57
CA VAL A 47 11.14 6.36 8.93
C VAL A 47 9.85 5.53 8.93
N ILE A 48 9.69 4.63 7.95
CA ILE A 48 8.56 3.69 7.92
C ILE A 48 8.56 2.80 9.17
N GLU A 49 9.72 2.24 9.53
CA GLU A 49 9.85 1.40 10.71
C GLU A 49 9.54 2.17 11.99
N GLU A 50 10.09 3.37 12.17
CA GLU A 50 9.84 4.25 13.32
C GLU A 50 8.35 4.58 13.42
N PHE A 51 7.73 5.06 12.35
CA PHE A 51 6.31 5.45 12.36
C PHE A 51 5.38 4.26 12.54
N PHE A 52 5.75 3.08 12.07
CA PHE A 52 5.00 1.86 12.31
C PHE A 52 5.08 1.44 13.78
N ASP A 53 6.29 1.41 14.36
CA ASP A 53 6.50 0.98 15.75
C ASP A 53 5.87 1.95 16.76
N GLU A 54 5.78 3.23 16.41
CA GLU A 54 5.09 4.25 17.20
C GLU A 54 3.57 4.32 16.95
N GLY A 55 3.03 3.50 16.04
CA GLY A 55 1.59 3.46 15.78
C GLY A 55 1.06 4.58 14.87
N PHE A 56 1.94 5.30 14.15
CA PHE A 56 1.51 6.30 13.17
C PHE A 56 1.11 5.69 11.83
N LEU A 57 1.72 4.57 11.46
CA LEU A 57 1.45 3.85 10.23
C LEU A 57 1.05 2.41 10.53
N HIS A 58 -0.10 1.98 10.04
CA HIS A 58 -0.55 0.59 10.04
C HIS A 58 -0.95 0.14 8.63
N SER A 59 -1.36 1.09 7.79
CA SER A 59 -1.81 0.87 6.42
C SER A 59 -1.28 1.96 5.49
N PRO A 60 -1.28 1.74 4.17
CA PRO A 60 -0.92 2.79 3.21
C PRO A 60 -1.79 4.05 3.28
N ALA A 61 -3.06 3.93 3.68
CA ALA A 61 -3.96 5.08 3.84
C ALA A 61 -3.50 6.05 4.93
N ASP A 62 -2.86 5.53 6.00
CA ASP A 62 -2.38 6.35 7.11
C ASP A 62 -1.31 7.37 6.68
N ILE A 63 -0.55 7.07 5.61
CA ILE A 63 0.46 7.97 5.06
C ILE A 63 -0.17 9.32 4.68
N PHE A 64 -1.36 9.30 4.11
CA PHE A 64 -2.07 10.50 3.65
C PHE A 64 -2.74 11.30 4.76
N THR A 65 -2.75 10.79 5.99
CA THR A 65 -3.24 11.47 7.20
C THR A 65 -2.11 12.05 8.06
N LEU A 66 -0.84 11.76 7.75
CA LEU A 66 0.31 12.18 8.56
C LEU A 66 0.40 13.71 8.73
N GLU A 67 0.11 14.50 7.70
CA GLU A 67 0.15 15.95 7.78
C GLU A 67 -0.90 16.49 8.74
N GLU A 68 -2.13 15.99 8.66
CA GLU A 68 -3.22 16.36 9.57
C GLU A 68 -2.86 15.99 11.02
N ARG A 69 -2.34 14.79 11.23
CA ARG A 69 -1.87 14.34 12.56
C ARG A 69 -0.68 15.13 13.07
N ASN A 70 0.18 15.66 12.19
CA ASN A 70 1.29 16.53 12.58
C ASN A 70 0.81 17.89 13.07
N GLN A 71 -0.32 18.38 12.56
CA GLN A 71 -0.92 19.67 12.93
C GLN A 71 -1.96 19.58 14.05
N ALA A 72 -2.32 18.38 14.50
CA ALA A 72 -3.35 18.17 15.51
C ALA A 72 -3.04 18.94 16.82
N PRO A 73 -4.04 19.55 17.48
CA PRO A 73 -3.87 20.21 18.78
C PRO A 73 -3.36 19.24 19.86
N GLU A 74 -2.64 19.76 20.85
CA GLU A 74 -2.14 18.93 21.98
C GLU A 74 -3.27 18.47 22.91
N ASP A 75 -4.41 19.18 22.94
CA ASP A 75 -5.51 18.97 23.88
C ASP A 75 -6.68 18.16 23.32
N ASP A 76 -6.49 17.42 22.21
CA ASP A 76 -7.56 16.54 21.70
C ASP A 76 -7.65 15.25 22.55
N LEU A 77 -7.97 15.42 23.84
CA LEU A 77 -8.13 14.37 24.84
C LEU A 77 -9.24 13.37 24.53
N PHE A 78 -10.11 13.69 23.55
CA PHE A 78 -11.23 12.84 23.15
C PHE A 78 -10.89 11.88 22.01
N ASN A 79 -9.75 12.05 21.37
CA ASN A 79 -9.36 11.23 20.22
C ASN A 79 -8.15 10.35 20.57
N GLN A 80 -8.39 9.29 21.34
CA GLN A 80 -7.35 8.33 21.80
C GLN A 80 -6.54 7.70 20.63
N ASN A 81 -7.01 7.83 19.40
CA ASN A 81 -6.34 7.34 18.20
C ASN A 81 -5.55 8.42 17.42
N ASN A 82 -5.58 9.69 17.88
CA ASN A 82 -4.94 10.80 17.16
C ASN A 82 -3.72 11.33 17.91
N GLN A 83 -2.75 10.46 18.14
CA GLN A 83 -1.44 10.88 18.67
C GLN A 83 -0.82 11.91 17.73
N ALA A 84 -0.50 13.11 18.25
CA ALA A 84 0.13 14.17 17.45
C ALA A 84 1.55 13.77 17.03
N LEU A 85 1.84 13.83 15.73
CA LEU A 85 3.12 13.37 15.17
C LEU A 85 4.30 14.30 15.54
N ARG A 86 4.10 15.62 15.46
CA ARG A 86 5.06 16.67 15.87
C ARG A 86 6.47 16.49 15.32
N LEU A 87 6.62 16.29 14.03
CA LEU A 87 7.90 16.02 13.38
C LEU A 87 8.95 17.08 13.68
N GLU A 88 8.59 18.37 13.68
CA GLU A 88 9.53 19.48 13.93
C GLU A 88 10.16 19.44 15.32
N LYS A 89 9.55 18.72 16.29
CA LYS A 89 10.08 18.53 17.63
C LYS A 89 10.99 17.29 17.75
N ARG A 90 11.09 16.47 16.66
CA ARG A 90 11.87 15.24 16.67
C ARG A 90 13.29 15.47 16.17
N SER A 91 14.23 14.73 16.74
CA SER A 91 15.62 14.72 16.28
C SER A 91 15.69 14.26 14.82
N GLY A 92 16.47 14.96 14.01
CA GLY A 92 16.62 14.64 12.58
C GLY A 92 15.57 15.30 11.67
N TRP A 93 14.55 15.95 12.21
CA TRP A 93 13.50 16.63 11.45
C TRP A 93 13.61 18.16 11.56
N GLY A 94 14.01 18.80 10.47
CA GLY A 94 13.96 20.26 10.36
C GLY A 94 12.67 20.72 9.65
N ARG A 95 12.31 21.98 9.79
CA ARG A 95 11.11 22.56 9.12
C ARG A 95 11.07 22.31 7.62
N LEU A 96 12.22 22.36 6.94
CA LEU A 96 12.30 22.14 5.50
C LEU A 96 12.03 20.66 5.15
N SER A 97 12.59 19.71 5.89
CA SER A 97 12.37 18.28 5.67
C SER A 97 10.92 17.90 5.91
N VAL A 98 10.27 18.44 6.93
CA VAL A 98 8.84 18.23 7.20
C VAL A 98 7.98 18.79 6.06
N LYS A 99 8.24 20.03 5.63
CA LYS A 99 7.55 20.64 4.49
C LYS A 99 7.70 19.80 3.21
N ASN A 100 8.92 19.34 2.93
CA ASN A 100 9.21 18.53 1.74
C ASN A 100 8.51 17.16 1.79
N LEU A 101 8.47 16.53 2.96
CA LEU A 101 7.76 15.27 3.15
C LEU A 101 6.27 15.42 2.84
N PHE A 102 5.59 16.39 3.44
CA PHE A 102 4.16 16.58 3.20
C PHE A 102 3.86 17.04 1.76
N ALA A 103 4.72 17.85 1.16
CA ALA A 103 4.61 18.16 -0.27
C ALA A 103 4.75 16.90 -1.14
N ALA A 104 5.69 15.99 -0.82
CA ALA A 104 5.85 14.72 -1.53
C ALA A 104 4.61 13.83 -1.40
N ILE A 105 4.04 13.70 -0.19
CA ILE A 105 2.81 12.94 0.05
C ILE A 105 1.65 13.55 -0.75
N ASN A 106 1.43 14.86 -0.67
CA ASN A 106 0.32 15.54 -1.32
C ASN A 106 0.42 15.47 -2.86
N ASN A 107 1.61 15.54 -3.42
CA ASN A 107 1.84 15.37 -4.86
C ASN A 107 1.47 13.96 -5.37
N ARG A 108 1.41 12.97 -4.49
CA ARG A 108 1.04 11.59 -4.83
C ARG A 108 -0.42 11.25 -4.58
N ARG A 109 -1.25 12.24 -4.21
CA ARG A 109 -2.72 12.05 -4.18
C ARG A 109 -3.31 11.83 -5.58
N ILE A 110 -2.58 12.15 -6.63
CA ILE A 110 -2.89 11.77 -8.01
C ILE A 110 -1.79 10.81 -8.48
N ILE A 111 -2.18 9.63 -8.88
CA ILE A 111 -1.26 8.54 -9.25
C ILE A 111 -1.70 7.87 -10.55
N SER A 112 -0.78 7.47 -11.40
CA SER A 112 -1.12 6.70 -12.60
C SER A 112 -1.53 5.28 -12.27
N LEU A 113 -2.46 4.73 -13.03
CA LEU A 113 -2.99 3.39 -12.85
C LEU A 113 -1.91 2.29 -12.76
N PRO A 114 -0.85 2.26 -13.61
CA PRO A 114 0.18 1.25 -13.47
C PRO A 114 0.92 1.30 -12.14
N ARG A 115 1.23 2.52 -11.66
CA ARG A 115 1.92 2.70 -10.39
C ARG A 115 1.03 2.33 -9.20
N PHE A 116 -0.25 2.66 -9.27
CA PHE A 116 -1.23 2.28 -8.27
C PHE A 116 -1.35 0.75 -8.16
N ILE A 117 -1.53 0.06 -9.29
CA ILE A 117 -1.61 -1.43 -9.32
C ILE A 117 -0.33 -2.03 -8.73
N TYR A 118 0.85 -1.55 -9.14
CA TYR A 118 2.12 -2.03 -8.60
C TYR A 118 2.23 -1.82 -7.08
N ALA A 119 1.82 -0.63 -6.60
CA ALA A 119 1.89 -0.27 -5.18
C ALA A 119 1.01 -1.14 -4.28
N LEU A 120 -0.05 -1.75 -4.79
CA LEU A 120 -0.89 -2.68 -4.03
C LEU A 120 -0.13 -3.94 -3.58
N GLY A 121 0.99 -4.27 -4.23
CA GLY A 121 1.80 -5.43 -3.87
C GLY A 121 1.11 -6.77 -4.12
N ILE A 122 0.35 -6.87 -5.22
CA ILE A 122 -0.31 -8.10 -5.65
C ILE A 122 0.76 -9.17 -5.91
N PRO A 123 0.64 -10.39 -5.37
CA PRO A 123 1.61 -11.46 -5.61
C PRO A 123 1.88 -11.67 -7.11
N GLN A 124 3.14 -11.91 -7.46
CA GLN A 124 3.64 -12.09 -8.83
C GLN A 124 3.46 -10.87 -9.77
N VAL A 125 2.80 -9.78 -9.35
CA VAL A 125 2.59 -8.58 -10.19
C VAL A 125 3.73 -7.58 -9.98
N GLY A 126 4.69 -7.59 -10.89
CA GLY A 126 5.75 -6.57 -10.99
C GLY A 126 5.31 -5.35 -11.79
N ALA A 127 6.20 -4.36 -11.95
CA ALA A 127 5.91 -3.11 -12.67
C ALA A 127 5.48 -3.36 -14.14
N ALA A 128 6.08 -4.33 -14.83
CA ALA A 128 5.71 -4.70 -16.20
C ALA A 128 4.29 -5.27 -16.27
N THR A 129 3.93 -6.17 -15.36
CA THR A 129 2.59 -6.75 -15.31
C THR A 129 1.55 -5.71 -14.90
N ALA A 130 1.86 -4.81 -13.96
CA ALA A 130 1.00 -3.70 -13.59
C ALA A 130 0.71 -2.78 -14.79
N LEU A 131 1.71 -2.53 -15.64
CA LEU A 131 1.53 -1.77 -16.88
C LEU A 131 0.64 -2.51 -17.89
N LEU A 132 0.78 -3.84 -18.02
CA LEU A 132 -0.09 -4.66 -18.88
C LEU A 132 -1.53 -4.61 -18.42
N LEU A 133 -1.77 -4.79 -17.11
CA LEU A 133 -3.11 -4.67 -16.52
C LEU A 133 -3.72 -3.30 -16.78
N ALA A 134 -2.96 -2.23 -16.51
CA ALA A 134 -3.42 -0.87 -16.73
C ALA A 134 -3.79 -0.60 -18.20
N LYS A 135 -3.00 -1.07 -19.16
CA LYS A 135 -3.29 -0.92 -20.61
C LYS A 135 -4.55 -1.66 -21.02
N ASN A 136 -4.77 -2.85 -20.49
CA ASN A 136 -5.89 -3.70 -20.91
C ASN A 136 -7.21 -3.30 -20.23
N TYR A 137 -7.17 -2.83 -18.99
CA TYR A 137 -8.37 -2.44 -18.23
C TYR A 137 -8.72 -0.95 -18.36
N GLY A 138 -7.74 -0.10 -18.57
CA GLY A 138 -7.92 1.34 -18.76
C GLY A 138 -8.25 2.11 -17.47
N THR A 139 -9.03 1.54 -16.57
CA THR A 139 -9.37 2.14 -15.27
C THR A 139 -9.21 1.12 -14.14
N PHE A 140 -8.95 1.63 -12.91
CA PHE A 140 -8.88 0.77 -11.73
C PHE A 140 -10.23 0.13 -11.43
N ALA A 141 -11.32 0.88 -11.58
CA ALA A 141 -12.66 0.38 -11.33
C ALA A 141 -13.03 -0.82 -12.22
N ALA A 142 -12.65 -0.81 -13.50
CA ALA A 142 -12.89 -1.95 -14.41
C ALA A 142 -12.08 -3.18 -13.97
N LEU A 143 -10.80 -3.01 -13.62
CA LEU A 143 -9.98 -4.11 -13.11
C LEU A 143 -10.57 -4.68 -11.81
N GLN A 144 -10.88 -3.82 -10.85
CA GLN A 144 -11.43 -4.23 -9.56
C GLN A 144 -12.75 -4.99 -9.74
N HIS A 145 -13.66 -4.48 -10.56
CA HIS A 145 -14.96 -5.10 -10.82
C HIS A 145 -14.81 -6.53 -11.35
N ASP A 146 -14.02 -6.73 -12.41
CA ASP A 146 -13.83 -8.04 -13.02
C ASP A 146 -13.19 -9.03 -12.02
N MET A 147 -12.18 -8.58 -11.26
CA MET A 147 -11.49 -9.45 -10.30
C MET A 147 -12.37 -9.82 -9.10
N GLU A 148 -13.14 -8.89 -8.54
CA GLU A 148 -14.07 -9.15 -7.43
C GLU A 148 -15.21 -10.09 -7.85
N ASN A 149 -15.64 -10.02 -9.10
CA ASN A 149 -16.65 -10.93 -9.69
C ASN A 149 -16.04 -12.22 -10.25
N ARG A 150 -14.73 -12.42 -10.13
CA ARG A 150 -13.99 -13.59 -10.68
C ARG A 150 -14.14 -13.72 -12.20
N GLU A 151 -14.30 -12.60 -12.90
CA GLU A 151 -14.39 -12.55 -14.36
C GLU A 151 -12.98 -12.60 -14.97
N THR A 152 -12.45 -13.80 -15.15
CA THR A 152 -11.06 -14.01 -15.55
C THR A 152 -10.85 -14.10 -17.06
N GLU A 153 -11.91 -14.11 -17.86
CA GLU A 153 -11.84 -14.30 -19.31
C GLU A 153 -10.90 -13.30 -19.99
N LYS A 154 -11.07 -12.02 -19.65
CA LYS A 154 -10.20 -10.96 -20.17
C LYS A 154 -8.77 -11.08 -19.64
N LEU A 155 -8.61 -11.42 -18.35
CA LEU A 155 -7.32 -11.53 -17.71
C LEU A 155 -6.41 -12.58 -18.38
N VAL A 156 -6.96 -13.76 -18.68
CA VAL A 156 -6.19 -14.86 -19.27
C VAL A 156 -5.85 -14.64 -20.75
N THR A 157 -6.47 -13.66 -21.42
CA THR A 157 -6.12 -13.26 -22.79
C THR A 157 -4.93 -12.30 -22.85
N ILE A 158 -4.51 -11.75 -21.72
CA ILE A 158 -3.38 -10.82 -21.68
C ILE A 158 -2.08 -11.61 -21.78
N ASP A 159 -1.34 -11.40 -22.87
CA ASP A 159 -0.02 -12.02 -23.05
C ASP A 159 0.91 -11.63 -21.90
N GLY A 160 1.57 -12.61 -21.29
CA GLY A 160 2.41 -12.44 -20.10
C GLY A 160 1.69 -12.66 -18.77
N ILE A 161 0.38 -12.94 -18.73
CA ILE A 161 -0.35 -13.33 -17.52
C ILE A 161 -0.71 -14.81 -17.60
N GLY A 162 0.06 -15.64 -16.90
CA GLY A 162 -0.21 -17.07 -16.79
C GLY A 162 -1.33 -17.41 -15.81
N ALA A 163 -1.82 -18.63 -15.84
CA ALA A 163 -2.93 -19.09 -15.00
C ALA A 163 -2.67 -18.90 -13.49
N SER A 164 -1.46 -19.23 -13.02
CA SER A 164 -1.08 -19.06 -11.60
C SER A 164 -1.15 -17.60 -11.18
N MET A 165 -0.57 -16.69 -11.98
CA MET A 165 -0.61 -15.24 -11.72
C MET A 165 -2.05 -14.71 -11.76
N GLY A 166 -2.86 -15.20 -12.72
CA GLY A 166 -4.27 -14.83 -12.81
C GLY A 166 -5.04 -15.22 -11.54
N THR A 167 -4.79 -16.42 -11.02
CA THR A 167 -5.37 -16.86 -9.74
C THR A 167 -4.96 -15.94 -8.58
N ASP A 168 -3.67 -15.64 -8.44
CA ASP A 168 -3.18 -14.76 -7.36
C ASP A 168 -3.79 -13.36 -7.43
N ILE A 169 -3.97 -12.82 -8.64
CA ILE A 169 -4.60 -11.50 -8.85
C ILE A 169 -6.06 -11.55 -8.36
N VAL A 170 -6.84 -12.54 -8.79
CA VAL A 170 -8.24 -12.68 -8.38
C VAL A 170 -8.37 -12.88 -6.88
N GLU A 171 -7.57 -13.76 -6.29
CA GLU A 171 -7.59 -14.02 -4.84
C GLU A 171 -7.24 -12.76 -4.05
N PHE A 172 -6.27 -11.96 -4.52
CA PHE A 172 -5.93 -10.68 -3.89
C PHE A 172 -7.12 -9.73 -3.82
N PHE A 173 -7.88 -9.57 -4.91
CA PHE A 173 -9.05 -8.69 -4.95
C PHE A 173 -10.28 -9.26 -4.22
N CYS A 174 -10.40 -10.58 -4.10
CA CYS A 174 -11.48 -11.23 -3.35
C CYS A 174 -11.24 -11.26 -1.83
N GLU A 175 -10.02 -10.96 -1.38
CA GLU A 175 -9.67 -10.98 0.03
C GLU A 175 -10.21 -9.72 0.74
N ALA A 176 -11.07 -9.90 1.74
CA ALA A 176 -11.81 -8.83 2.41
C ALA A 176 -10.92 -7.72 3.00
N HIS A 177 -9.74 -8.10 3.52
CA HIS A 177 -8.80 -7.14 4.08
C HIS A 177 -8.19 -6.25 3.00
N ASN A 178 -7.86 -6.81 1.82
CA ASN A 178 -7.33 -6.04 0.70
C ASN A 178 -8.40 -5.10 0.13
N GLN A 179 -9.65 -5.57 0.00
CA GLN A 179 -10.79 -4.72 -0.41
C GLN A 179 -10.96 -3.52 0.52
N LYS A 180 -10.92 -3.75 1.83
CA LYS A 180 -11.00 -2.67 2.83
C LYS A 180 -9.84 -1.68 2.68
N THR A 181 -8.61 -2.18 2.57
CA THR A 181 -7.41 -1.34 2.40
C THR A 181 -7.49 -0.48 1.12
N ILE A 182 -7.92 -1.07 0.01
CA ILE A 182 -8.12 -0.37 -1.26
C ILE A 182 -9.19 0.72 -1.11
N ALA A 183 -10.34 0.38 -0.51
CA ALA A 183 -11.43 1.33 -0.31
C ALA A 183 -11.02 2.52 0.58
N GLU A 184 -10.23 2.27 1.62
CA GLU A 184 -9.68 3.33 2.46
C GLU A 184 -8.67 4.21 1.71
N LEU A 185 -7.78 3.61 0.93
CA LEU A 185 -6.77 4.32 0.15
C LEU A 185 -7.41 5.23 -0.92
N LEU A 186 -8.46 4.78 -1.60
CA LEU A 186 -9.19 5.53 -2.62
C LEU A 186 -9.95 6.75 -2.07
N LYS A 187 -10.07 6.90 -0.75
CA LYS A 187 -10.58 8.15 -0.15
C LYS A 187 -9.57 9.30 -0.22
N PHE A 188 -8.29 8.97 -0.36
CA PHE A 188 -7.19 9.93 -0.32
C PHE A 188 -6.51 10.14 -1.66
N VAL A 189 -6.64 9.19 -2.58
CA VAL A 189 -5.94 9.21 -3.88
C VAL A 189 -6.90 9.08 -5.05
N THR A 190 -6.54 9.73 -6.16
CA THR A 190 -7.20 9.60 -7.46
C THR A 190 -6.28 8.84 -8.42
N VAL A 191 -6.82 7.80 -9.05
CA VAL A 191 -6.11 6.91 -9.98
C VAL A 191 -6.53 7.20 -11.41
#